data_ccaf38bba88edfb10d8d6154417a4c2f
#
_entry.id   ccaf38bba88edfb10d8d6154417a4c2f
#
_cell.length_a   1.000
_cell.length_b   1.000
_cell.length_c   1.000
_cell.angle_alpha   90.00
_cell.angle_beta   90.00
_cell.angle_gamma   90.00
#
_symmetry.space_group_name_H-M   'P 1'
#
loop_
_entity.id
_entity.type
_entity.pdbx_description
1 polymer ?
#
loop_
_entity_poly.entity_id
_entity_poly.type
_entity_poly.pdbx_seq_one_letter_code
_entity_poly.pdbx_strand_id
1 'polypeptide(L)'
;MNKINFNSDIAEKDHSFYESVDKQLIDKISSANISCLFHGGSKEVVSKALSYCNSKNVSIGAHVSFLDRDNFGREQFNWNKQLIHEILSDQLLFIHNLALEMSATVTHIKLHGALSNMACVDQDLSAEIVGYLKKNYPSL
;
A
#
# COMPACT_ATOMS: atom_id res chain seq x y z
N MET A 1 25.50 -6.89 -11.91
CA MET A 1 25.51 -6.31 -10.54
C MET A 1 24.17 -6.61 -9.89
N ASN A 2 24.16 -7.19 -8.69
CA ASN A 2 22.94 -7.35 -7.90
C ASN A 2 22.52 -5.94 -7.42
N LYS A 3 21.31 -5.50 -7.82
CA LYS A 3 20.74 -4.24 -7.35
C LYS A 3 20.01 -4.48 -6.04
N ILE A 4 20.28 -3.68 -5.03
CA ILE A 4 19.48 -3.65 -3.80
C ILE A 4 18.22 -2.84 -4.07
N ASN A 5 17.06 -3.41 -3.72
CA ASN A 5 15.78 -2.68 -3.78
C ASN A 5 15.56 -1.98 -2.44
N PHE A 6 15.69 -0.64 -2.44
CA PHE A 6 15.26 0.18 -1.31
C PHE A 6 13.82 0.57 -1.51
N ASN A 7 12.99 0.40 -0.48
CA ASN A 7 11.59 0.82 -0.50
C ASN A 7 11.23 1.68 0.71
N SER A 8 10.19 2.49 0.56
CA SER A 8 9.63 3.31 1.65
C SER A 8 8.12 3.36 1.55
N ASP A 9 7.48 3.55 2.71
CA ASP A 9 6.05 3.82 2.82
C ASP A 9 5.83 5.31 2.53
N ILE A 10 4.90 5.62 1.64
CA ILE A 10 4.73 6.93 1.00
C ILE A 10 3.24 7.31 1.02
N ALA A 11 2.97 8.61 1.07
CA ALA A 11 1.63 9.19 1.03
C ALA A 11 0.73 8.81 2.21
N GLU A 12 1.33 8.56 3.37
CA GLU A 12 0.60 8.22 4.60
C GLU A 12 0.18 9.46 5.40
N LYS A 13 0.75 10.62 5.13
CA LYS A 13 0.54 11.87 5.86
C LYS A 13 -0.06 12.96 4.97
N ASP A 14 -0.02 14.18 5.44
CA ASP A 14 -0.57 15.34 4.74
C ASP A 14 0.32 15.84 3.58
N HIS A 15 -0.20 16.83 2.86
CA HIS A 15 0.49 17.42 1.73
C HIS A 15 1.83 18.08 2.10
N SER A 16 1.92 18.70 3.27
CA SER A 16 3.16 19.35 3.72
C SER A 16 4.28 18.32 3.93
N PHE A 17 3.95 17.18 4.53
CA PHE A 17 4.89 16.07 4.70
C PHE A 17 5.30 15.46 3.36
N TYR A 18 4.34 15.31 2.44
CA TYR A 18 4.63 14.81 1.10
C TYR A 18 5.67 15.67 0.37
N GLU A 19 5.49 16.99 0.34
CA GLU A 19 6.42 17.91 -0.35
C GLU A 19 7.79 17.97 0.33
N SER A 20 7.84 17.90 1.66
CA SER A 20 9.08 18.06 2.42
C SER A 20 9.88 16.76 2.61
N VAL A 21 9.23 15.60 2.62
CA VAL A 21 9.84 14.32 2.94
C VAL A 21 9.63 13.28 1.85
N ASP A 22 8.37 12.92 1.56
CA ASP A 22 8.05 11.79 0.68
C ASP A 22 8.65 11.96 -0.71
N LYS A 23 8.54 13.14 -1.28
CA LYS A 23 9.06 13.47 -2.61
C LYS A 23 10.58 13.28 -2.70
N GLN A 24 11.31 13.66 -1.63
CA GLN A 24 12.75 13.45 -1.56
C GLN A 24 13.12 11.98 -1.37
N LEU A 25 12.28 11.20 -0.66
CA LEU A 25 12.45 9.75 -0.53
C LEU A 25 12.25 9.06 -1.87
N ILE A 26 11.21 9.43 -2.63
CA ILE A 26 10.95 8.86 -3.97
C ILE A 26 12.16 9.00 -4.89
N ASP A 27 12.91 10.09 -4.80
CA ASP A 27 14.15 10.29 -5.59
C ASP A 27 15.30 9.34 -5.20
N LYS A 28 15.17 8.59 -4.10
CA LYS A 28 16.24 7.73 -3.54
C LYS A 28 15.89 6.25 -3.48
N ILE A 29 14.63 5.89 -3.68
CA ILE A 29 14.13 4.52 -3.54
C ILE A 29 13.89 3.87 -4.90
N SER A 30 13.78 2.55 -4.89
CA SER A 30 13.45 1.74 -6.07
C SER A 30 11.97 1.37 -6.12
N SER A 31 11.32 1.31 -4.96
CA SER A 31 9.92 0.94 -4.80
C SER A 31 9.25 1.80 -3.74
N ALA A 32 8.03 2.25 -4.00
CA ALA A 32 7.21 3.02 -3.08
C ALA A 32 5.98 2.20 -2.68
N ASN A 33 5.73 2.04 -1.39
CA ASN A 33 4.52 1.42 -0.88
C ASN A 33 3.51 2.54 -0.61
N ILE A 34 2.57 2.73 -1.51
CA ILE A 34 1.65 3.88 -1.49
C ILE A 34 0.43 3.57 -0.62
N SER A 35 0.13 4.47 0.33
CA SER A 35 -1.05 4.36 1.18
C SER A 35 -2.34 4.21 0.37
N CYS A 36 -3.21 3.30 0.83
CA CYS A 36 -4.53 3.07 0.26
C CYS A 36 -5.65 3.69 1.09
N LEU A 37 -5.38 4.76 1.82
CA LEU A 37 -6.27 5.61 2.62
C LEU A 37 -6.79 5.03 3.93
N PHE A 38 -6.71 3.74 4.17
CA PHE A 38 -7.32 3.12 5.35
C PHE A 38 -6.62 3.48 6.67
N HIS A 39 -5.31 3.68 6.65
CA HIS A 39 -4.53 4.08 7.82
C HIS A 39 -4.01 5.52 7.77
N GLY A 40 -3.97 6.13 6.58
CA GLY A 40 -3.40 7.47 6.45
C GLY A 40 -3.49 8.04 5.05
N GLY A 41 -3.00 9.26 4.90
CA GLY A 41 -2.97 9.97 3.64
C GLY A 41 -4.32 10.53 3.18
N SER A 42 -4.32 11.07 1.97
CA SER A 42 -5.51 11.56 1.27
C SER A 42 -5.44 11.20 -0.21
N LYS A 43 -6.58 11.19 -0.90
CA LYS A 43 -6.63 10.92 -2.35
C LYS A 43 -5.71 11.87 -3.12
N GLU A 44 -5.64 13.14 -2.73
CA GLU A 44 -4.78 14.14 -3.35
C GLU A 44 -3.30 13.77 -3.23
N VAL A 45 -2.85 13.44 -2.01
CA VAL A 45 -1.44 13.08 -1.74
C VAL A 45 -1.07 11.78 -2.43
N VAL A 46 -1.94 10.78 -2.39
CA VAL A 46 -1.75 9.50 -3.09
C VAL A 46 -1.64 9.72 -4.61
N SER A 47 -2.50 10.56 -5.20
CA SER A 47 -2.43 10.88 -6.63
C SER A 47 -1.11 11.54 -7.02
N LYS A 48 -0.64 12.49 -6.22
CA LYS A 48 0.67 13.15 -6.44
C LYS A 48 1.82 12.16 -6.34
N ALA A 49 1.80 11.28 -5.33
CA ALA A 49 2.82 10.27 -5.13
C ALA A 49 2.87 9.27 -6.30
N LEU A 50 1.72 8.77 -6.75
CA LEU A 50 1.61 7.88 -7.91
C LEU A 50 2.20 8.52 -9.18
N SER A 51 1.78 9.75 -9.48
CA SER A 51 2.27 10.49 -10.64
C SER A 51 3.79 10.70 -10.58
N TYR A 52 4.30 11.07 -9.40
CA TYR A 52 5.74 11.32 -9.24
C TYR A 52 6.55 10.03 -9.31
N CYS A 53 6.12 8.94 -8.67
CA CYS A 53 6.76 7.63 -8.79
C CYS A 53 6.81 7.16 -10.25
N ASN A 54 5.70 7.30 -10.98
CA ASN A 54 5.64 6.95 -12.39
C ASN A 54 6.64 7.75 -13.22
N SER A 55 6.74 9.07 -13.00
CA SER A 55 7.69 9.94 -13.70
C SER A 55 9.17 9.61 -13.42
N LYS A 56 9.44 9.00 -12.27
CA LYS A 56 10.79 8.61 -11.81
C LYS A 56 11.12 7.13 -12.08
N ASN A 57 10.21 6.37 -12.67
CA ASN A 57 10.34 4.91 -12.84
C ASN A 57 10.54 4.16 -11.52
N VAL A 58 9.95 4.65 -10.43
CA VAL A 58 9.91 3.97 -9.14
C VAL A 58 8.75 2.99 -9.15
N SER A 59 8.99 1.74 -8.76
CA SER A 59 7.96 0.70 -8.68
C SER A 59 6.89 1.09 -7.67
N ILE A 60 5.62 0.92 -8.03
CA ILE A 60 4.47 1.31 -7.20
C ILE A 60 3.86 0.06 -6.57
N GLY A 61 3.73 0.06 -5.26
CA GLY A 61 3.03 -0.97 -4.48
C GLY A 61 1.85 -0.41 -3.71
N ALA A 62 0.86 -1.27 -3.47
CA ALA A 62 -0.27 -0.99 -2.60
C ALA A 62 0.11 -1.23 -1.14
N HIS A 63 -0.04 -0.21 -0.28
CA HIS A 63 0.22 -0.33 1.15
C HIS A 63 -1.10 -0.48 1.92
N VAL A 64 -1.52 -1.73 2.09
CA VAL A 64 -2.85 -2.09 2.59
C VAL A 64 -2.87 -2.35 4.10
N SER A 65 -3.94 -1.93 4.78
CA SER A 65 -4.08 -1.98 6.23
C SER A 65 -5.50 -2.30 6.67
N PHE A 66 -5.70 -2.49 7.97
CA PHE A 66 -7.03 -2.32 8.56
C PHE A 66 -7.51 -0.86 8.42
N LEU A 67 -8.83 -0.65 8.44
CA LEU A 67 -9.44 0.68 8.48
C LEU A 67 -9.32 1.25 9.90
N ASP A 68 -8.25 1.98 10.15
CA ASP A 68 -7.91 2.50 11.48
C ASP A 68 -7.05 3.77 11.35
N ARG A 69 -7.67 4.87 11.00
CA ARG A 69 -6.96 6.14 10.83
C ARG A 69 -6.51 6.76 12.15
N ASP A 70 -7.28 6.55 13.21
CA ASP A 70 -7.03 7.16 14.52
C ASP A 70 -5.76 6.58 15.16
N ASN A 71 -5.47 5.29 14.95
CA ASN A 71 -4.29 4.61 15.44
C ASN A 71 -3.29 4.26 14.33
N PHE A 72 -3.44 4.87 13.17
CA PHE A 72 -2.53 4.68 12.04
C PHE A 72 -2.41 3.21 11.60
N GLY A 73 -3.52 2.46 11.60
CA GLY A 73 -3.56 1.06 11.19
C GLY A 73 -2.83 0.10 12.14
N ARG A 74 -2.60 0.49 13.40
CA ARG A 74 -1.77 -0.28 14.35
C ARG A 74 -2.57 -0.97 15.45
N GLU A 75 -3.87 -0.75 15.50
CA GLU A 75 -4.74 -1.48 16.39
C GLU A 75 -5.05 -2.87 15.82
N GLN A 76 -5.06 -3.88 16.70
CA GLN A 76 -5.40 -5.25 16.32
C GLN A 76 -6.93 -5.41 16.26
N PHE A 77 -7.40 -6.09 15.23
CA PHE A 77 -8.82 -6.37 15.02
C PHE A 77 -9.08 -7.88 15.06
N ASN A 78 -10.23 -8.25 15.60
CA ASN A 78 -10.74 -9.59 15.37
C ASN A 78 -11.11 -9.72 13.88
N TRP A 79 -10.44 -10.63 13.20
CA TRP A 79 -10.65 -10.82 11.78
C TRP A 79 -11.57 -12.00 11.47
N ASN A 80 -12.20 -11.95 10.34
CA ASN A 80 -12.84 -13.06 9.65
C ASN A 80 -12.59 -12.93 8.15
N LYS A 81 -12.89 -13.99 7.41
CA LYS A 81 -12.65 -14.03 5.96
C LYS A 81 -13.31 -12.90 5.20
N GLN A 82 -14.54 -12.55 5.54
CA GLN A 82 -15.28 -11.48 4.87
C GLN A 82 -14.59 -10.14 5.06
N LEU A 83 -14.20 -9.79 6.29
CA LEU A 83 -13.48 -8.56 6.60
C LEU A 83 -12.17 -8.46 5.80
N ILE A 84 -11.39 -9.53 5.75
CA ILE A 84 -10.12 -9.54 5.00
C ILE A 84 -10.36 -9.32 3.51
N HIS A 85 -11.37 -9.96 2.94
CA HIS A 85 -11.70 -9.78 1.53
C HIS A 85 -12.17 -8.37 1.22
N GLU A 86 -12.99 -7.77 2.08
CA GLU A 86 -13.48 -6.40 1.92
C GLU A 86 -12.33 -5.39 1.97
N ILE A 87 -11.50 -5.43 3.01
CA ILE A 87 -10.39 -4.47 3.14
C ILE A 87 -9.36 -4.59 2.02
N LEU A 88 -9.08 -5.81 1.54
CA LEU A 88 -8.17 -6.00 0.41
C LEU A 88 -8.80 -5.50 -0.90
N SER A 89 -10.07 -5.88 -1.15
CA SER A 89 -10.80 -5.47 -2.35
C SER A 89 -10.86 -3.95 -2.48
N ASP A 90 -11.33 -3.26 -1.44
CA ASP A 90 -11.55 -1.82 -1.47
C ASP A 90 -10.27 -1.05 -1.74
N GLN A 91 -9.20 -1.41 -1.02
CA GLN A 91 -7.92 -0.73 -1.14
C GLN A 91 -7.23 -1.03 -2.48
N LEU A 92 -7.25 -2.29 -2.92
CA LEU A 92 -6.63 -2.65 -4.20
C LEU A 92 -7.40 -2.09 -5.38
N LEU A 93 -8.74 -2.09 -5.34
CA LEU A 93 -9.56 -1.45 -6.37
C LEU A 93 -9.28 0.05 -6.45
N PHE A 94 -9.21 0.72 -5.30
CA PHE A 94 -8.90 2.15 -5.22
C PHE A 94 -7.55 2.47 -5.88
N ILE A 95 -6.47 1.79 -5.46
CA ILE A 95 -5.13 2.14 -5.93
C ILE A 95 -4.91 1.75 -7.40
N HIS A 96 -5.50 0.62 -7.87
CA HIS A 96 -5.41 0.21 -9.26
C HIS A 96 -6.14 1.17 -10.19
N ASN A 97 -7.36 1.60 -9.83
CA ASN A 97 -8.12 2.56 -10.63
C ASN A 97 -7.37 3.90 -10.74
N LEU A 98 -6.84 4.38 -9.62
CA LEU A 98 -6.11 5.63 -9.60
C LEU A 98 -4.78 5.54 -10.40
N ALA A 99 -4.07 4.43 -10.29
CA ALA A 99 -2.87 4.17 -11.08
C ALA A 99 -3.19 4.11 -12.58
N LEU A 100 -4.29 3.47 -12.96
CA LEU A 100 -4.74 3.37 -14.34
C LEU A 100 -5.04 4.75 -14.96
N GLU A 101 -5.71 5.64 -14.21
CA GLU A 101 -5.96 7.03 -14.62
C GLU A 101 -4.66 7.78 -14.95
N MET A 102 -3.54 7.37 -14.36
CA MET A 102 -2.22 7.98 -14.52
C MET A 102 -1.27 7.18 -15.43
N SER A 103 -1.78 6.18 -16.13
CA SER A 103 -0.98 5.26 -16.95
C SER A 103 0.18 4.61 -16.17
N ALA A 104 -0.04 4.35 -14.88
CA ALA A 104 0.88 3.69 -13.97
C ALA A 104 0.40 2.26 -13.67
N THR A 105 1.32 1.42 -13.19
CA THR A 105 1.03 0.02 -12.87
C THR A 105 1.41 -0.27 -11.43
N VAL A 106 0.49 -0.87 -10.66
CA VAL A 106 0.78 -1.43 -9.35
C VAL A 106 1.49 -2.76 -9.54
N THR A 107 2.64 -2.94 -8.91
CA THR A 107 3.55 -4.08 -9.14
C THR A 107 3.70 -5.01 -7.94
N HIS A 108 3.31 -4.58 -6.76
CA HIS A 108 3.43 -5.35 -5.54
C HIS A 108 2.45 -4.87 -4.46
N ILE A 109 2.36 -5.65 -3.40
CA ILE A 109 1.54 -5.34 -2.22
C ILE A 109 2.43 -5.47 -0.98
N LYS A 110 2.30 -4.51 -0.08
CA LYS A 110 2.89 -4.57 1.25
C LYS A 110 1.81 -4.34 2.30
N LEU A 111 1.70 -5.25 3.25
CA LEU A 111 0.80 -5.07 4.39
C LEU A 111 1.36 -4.03 5.34
N HIS A 112 0.47 -3.24 5.96
CA HIS A 112 0.81 -2.21 6.94
C HIS A 112 0.39 -2.59 8.36
N GLY A 113 1.15 -2.12 9.34
CA GLY A 113 0.78 -2.04 10.74
C GLY A 113 0.31 -3.35 11.35
N ALA A 114 -0.84 -3.33 12.01
CA ALA A 114 -1.40 -4.49 12.69
C ALA A 114 -1.72 -5.64 11.73
N LEU A 115 -2.20 -5.36 10.53
CA LEU A 115 -2.48 -6.40 9.53
C LEU A 115 -1.22 -7.18 9.17
N SER A 116 -0.09 -6.49 8.99
CA SER A 116 1.20 -7.13 8.74
C SER A 116 1.68 -7.95 9.94
N ASN A 117 1.64 -7.36 11.13
CA ASN A 117 2.12 -8.01 12.35
C ASN A 117 1.30 -9.26 12.70
N MET A 118 -0.02 -9.18 12.55
CA MET A 118 -0.91 -10.32 12.77
C MET A 118 -0.68 -11.42 11.75
N ALA A 119 -0.53 -11.07 10.46
CA ALA A 119 -0.25 -12.05 9.42
C ALA A 119 1.10 -12.77 9.62
N CYS A 120 2.07 -12.16 10.30
CA CYS A 120 3.35 -12.81 10.63
C CYS A 120 3.23 -13.94 11.67
N VAL A 121 2.20 -13.92 12.51
CA VAL A 121 2.03 -14.86 13.62
C VAL A 121 0.77 -15.73 13.51
N ASP A 122 -0.19 -15.32 12.71
CA ASP A 122 -1.45 -16.02 12.43
C ASP A 122 -1.40 -16.66 11.04
N GLN A 123 -1.22 -17.97 11.02
CA GLN A 123 -1.06 -18.73 9.79
C GLN A 123 -2.34 -18.79 8.95
N ASP A 124 -3.51 -18.80 9.60
CA ASP A 124 -4.80 -18.83 8.92
C ASP A 124 -5.07 -17.47 8.25
N LEU A 125 -4.76 -16.38 8.93
CA LEU A 125 -4.83 -15.03 8.36
C LEU A 125 -3.89 -14.88 7.15
N SER A 126 -2.65 -15.33 7.27
CA SER A 126 -1.69 -15.33 6.16
C SER A 126 -2.21 -16.11 4.96
N ALA A 127 -2.72 -17.31 5.21
CA ALA A 127 -3.25 -18.18 4.15
C ALA A 127 -4.45 -17.55 3.45
N GLU A 128 -5.36 -16.90 4.20
CA GLU A 128 -6.51 -16.22 3.63
C GLU A 128 -6.11 -15.02 2.76
N ILE A 129 -5.19 -14.16 3.25
CA ILE A 129 -4.67 -13.04 2.47
C ILE A 129 -4.02 -13.52 1.18
N VAL A 130 -3.08 -14.46 1.26
CA VAL A 130 -2.37 -15.00 0.09
C VAL A 130 -3.32 -15.69 -0.88
N GLY A 131 -4.28 -16.46 -0.37
CA GLY A 131 -5.30 -17.12 -1.19
C GLY A 131 -6.15 -16.12 -1.96
N TYR A 132 -6.61 -15.05 -1.30
CA TYR A 132 -7.34 -13.96 -1.94
C TYR A 132 -6.53 -13.28 -3.04
N LEU A 133 -5.28 -12.92 -2.75
CA LEU A 133 -4.40 -12.22 -3.68
C LEU A 133 -4.07 -13.07 -4.92
N LYS A 134 -3.70 -14.34 -4.73
CA LYS A 134 -3.43 -15.26 -5.85
C LYS A 134 -4.64 -15.46 -6.78
N LYS A 135 -5.84 -15.46 -6.21
CA LYS A 135 -7.08 -15.62 -6.98
C LYS A 135 -7.44 -14.38 -7.78
N ASN A 136 -7.34 -13.20 -7.19
CA ASN A 136 -7.89 -11.97 -7.74
C ASN A 136 -6.82 -11.07 -8.40
N TYR A 137 -5.56 -11.22 -8.01
CA TYR A 137 -4.42 -10.41 -8.48
C TYR A 137 -3.20 -11.30 -8.77
N PRO A 138 -3.31 -12.26 -9.70
CA PRO A 138 -2.25 -13.28 -9.93
C PRO A 138 -0.94 -12.70 -10.50
N SER A 139 -0.94 -11.45 -10.93
CA SER A 139 0.23 -10.76 -11.46
C SER A 139 1.01 -9.93 -10.43
N LEU A 140 0.53 -9.87 -9.18
CA LEU A 140 1.16 -9.15 -8.07
C LEU A 140 1.96 -10.07 -7.16
#